data_d8aae0407369f7339950607bf04ea1f4
#
_entry.id   d8aae0407369f7339950607bf04ea1f4
#
_cell.length_a   1.000
_cell.length_b   1.000
_cell.length_c   1.000
_cell.angle_alpha   90.00
_cell.angle_beta   90.00
_cell.angle_gamma   90.00
#
_symmetry.space_group_name_H-M   'P 1'
#
loop_
_entity.id
_entity.type
_entity.pdbx_description
1 polymer ?
#
loop_
_entity_poly.entity_id
_entity_poly.type
_entity_poly.pdbx_seq_one_letter_code
_entity_poly.pdbx_strand_id
1 'polypeptide(L)'
;MMKLCVVLAASILSSMASAQTATAVAYSPDQLLQLAQQMREQAKNSKEAGTGILEKHLDSATILAFRDRDGKAELHQQFGDVFVVLQGTATLVTGGTIASPTTTAPGEIRGASIEQGIRKKLQEGDIAHISAGVPHQLILDAGGTFTYFVVKIPLK
;
A
#
# COMPACT_ATOMS: atom_id res chain seq x y z
N MET A 1 -28.79 68.67 -18.37
CA MET A 1 -27.91 68.06 -17.40
C MET A 1 -28.57 66.69 -16.97
N MET A 2 -28.19 65.66 -17.62
CA MET A 2 -28.73 64.27 -17.35
C MET A 2 -27.77 63.55 -16.38
N LYS A 3 -28.25 63.19 -15.21
CA LYS A 3 -27.47 62.40 -14.23
C LYS A 3 -27.62 60.93 -14.57
N LEU A 4 -26.50 60.30 -14.96
CA LEU A 4 -26.38 58.88 -15.21
C LEU A 4 -26.23 58.15 -13.87
N CYS A 5 -27.27 57.38 -13.46
CA CYS A 5 -27.16 56.48 -12.32
C CYS A 5 -26.48 55.16 -12.79
N VAL A 6 -25.27 54.92 -12.31
CA VAL A 6 -24.59 53.63 -12.48
C VAL A 6 -25.07 52.70 -11.37
N VAL A 7 -25.83 51.66 -11.72
CA VAL A 7 -26.20 50.59 -10.81
C VAL A 7 -25.08 49.57 -10.83
N LEU A 8 -24.37 49.46 -9.73
CA LEU A 8 -23.35 48.40 -9.50
C LEU A 8 -24.06 47.13 -9.12
N ALA A 9 -24.13 46.16 -10.03
CA ALA A 9 -24.61 44.81 -9.73
C ALA A 9 -23.49 44.04 -9.05
N ALA A 10 -23.63 43.75 -7.75
CA ALA A 10 -22.76 42.87 -7.01
C ALA A 10 -23.12 41.43 -7.31
N SER A 11 -22.28 40.74 -8.07
CA SER A 11 -22.41 39.34 -8.35
C SER A 11 -21.94 38.55 -7.11
N ILE A 12 -22.88 37.96 -6.38
CA ILE A 12 -22.61 37.03 -5.31
C ILE A 12 -22.23 35.67 -5.96
N LEU A 13 -20.92 35.39 -6.02
CA LEU A 13 -20.46 34.03 -6.34
C LEU A 13 -20.73 33.16 -5.12
N SER A 14 -21.82 32.41 -5.16
CA SER A 14 -22.05 31.29 -4.25
C SER A 14 -21.04 30.19 -4.57
N SER A 15 -20.00 30.05 -3.77
CA SER A 15 -19.14 28.87 -3.80
C SER A 15 -19.96 27.68 -3.32
N MET A 16 -20.46 26.87 -4.23
CA MET A 16 -20.98 25.54 -3.90
C MET A 16 -19.81 24.69 -3.44
N ALA A 17 -19.61 24.60 -2.14
CA ALA A 17 -18.78 23.57 -1.55
C ALA A 17 -19.43 22.22 -1.90
N SER A 18 -18.82 21.49 -2.82
CA SER A 18 -19.20 20.11 -3.13
C SER A 18 -18.99 19.31 -1.84
N ALA A 19 -20.06 18.93 -1.18
CA ALA A 19 -20.02 18.00 -0.07
C ALA A 19 -19.50 16.67 -0.64
N GLN A 20 -18.26 16.33 -0.29
CA GLN A 20 -17.67 15.05 -0.64
C GLN A 20 -18.45 13.99 0.14
N THR A 21 -19.28 13.22 -0.56
CA THR A 21 -19.99 12.09 0.04
C THR A 21 -18.95 11.10 0.52
N ALA A 22 -18.78 10.98 1.84
CA ALA A 22 -17.96 9.96 2.45
C ALA A 22 -18.59 8.61 2.15
N THR A 23 -18.02 7.86 1.19
CA THR A 23 -18.43 6.51 0.87
C THR A 23 -17.55 5.54 1.66
N ALA A 24 -18.17 4.64 2.43
CA ALA A 24 -17.46 3.51 3.01
C ALA A 24 -17.31 2.45 1.91
N VAL A 25 -16.10 1.94 1.74
CA VAL A 25 -15.81 0.79 0.88
C VAL A 25 -15.53 -0.42 1.78
N ALA A 26 -16.18 -1.54 1.50
CA ALA A 26 -16.03 -2.76 2.27
C ALA A 26 -15.73 -3.94 1.34
N TYR A 27 -14.78 -4.76 1.75
CA TYR A 27 -14.44 -6.01 1.06
C TYR A 27 -14.57 -7.17 2.05
N SER A 28 -15.26 -8.24 1.66
CA SER A 28 -15.19 -9.50 2.40
C SER A 28 -13.88 -10.22 2.10
N PRO A 29 -13.40 -11.14 2.97
CA PRO A 29 -12.24 -11.98 2.67
C PRO A 29 -12.35 -12.70 1.32
N ASP A 30 -13.52 -13.24 0.99
CA ASP A 30 -13.75 -13.94 -0.27
C ASP A 30 -13.59 -13.03 -1.48
N GLN A 31 -14.09 -11.79 -1.41
CA GLN A 31 -13.90 -10.80 -2.46
C GLN A 31 -12.42 -10.46 -2.66
N LEU A 32 -11.66 -10.28 -1.58
CA LEU A 32 -10.22 -10.04 -1.65
C LEU A 32 -9.48 -11.23 -2.27
N LEU A 33 -9.83 -12.47 -1.90
CA LEU A 33 -9.24 -13.67 -2.48
C LEU A 33 -9.58 -13.83 -3.97
N GLN A 34 -10.79 -13.50 -4.41
CA GLN A 34 -11.15 -13.49 -5.82
C GLN A 34 -10.33 -12.45 -6.61
N LEU A 35 -10.16 -11.24 -6.07
CA LEU A 35 -9.31 -10.22 -6.68
C LEU A 35 -7.85 -10.69 -6.76
N ALA A 36 -7.33 -11.34 -5.71
CA ALA A 36 -5.98 -11.88 -5.70
C ALA A 36 -5.78 -12.98 -6.75
N GLN A 37 -6.79 -13.81 -7.03
CA GLN A 37 -6.74 -14.78 -8.12
C GLN A 37 -6.60 -14.11 -9.49
N GLN A 38 -7.32 -13.02 -9.74
CA GLN A 38 -7.18 -12.25 -10.97
C GLN A 38 -5.77 -11.66 -11.10
N MET A 39 -5.22 -11.11 -10.01
CA MET A 39 -3.85 -10.60 -9.96
C MET A 39 -2.83 -11.70 -10.22
N ARG A 40 -3.05 -12.92 -9.69
CA ARG A 40 -2.22 -14.09 -9.95
C ARG A 40 -2.17 -14.44 -11.43
N GLU A 41 -3.32 -14.48 -12.11
CA GLU A 41 -3.36 -14.76 -13.56
C GLU A 41 -2.61 -13.69 -14.36
N GLN A 42 -2.75 -12.41 -13.99
CA GLN A 42 -1.99 -11.33 -14.60
C GLN A 42 -0.48 -11.45 -14.34
N ALA A 43 -0.08 -11.84 -13.13
CA ALA A 43 1.32 -11.99 -12.73
C ALA A 43 2.04 -13.14 -13.45
N LYS A 44 1.35 -14.17 -13.96
CA LYS A 44 1.97 -15.26 -14.74
C LYS A 44 2.77 -14.78 -15.94
N ASN A 45 2.37 -13.67 -16.53
CA ASN A 45 3.01 -13.06 -17.70
C ASN A 45 3.89 -11.85 -17.34
N SER A 46 4.07 -11.57 -16.04
CA SER A 46 4.85 -10.45 -15.51
C SER A 46 6.09 -10.94 -14.77
N LYS A 47 7.13 -10.11 -14.74
CA LYS A 47 8.31 -10.34 -13.91
C LYS A 47 8.10 -9.92 -12.44
N GLU A 48 6.98 -9.26 -12.14
CA GLU A 48 6.68 -8.72 -10.81
C GLU A 48 5.51 -9.47 -10.16
N ALA A 49 5.51 -9.50 -8.83
CA ALA A 49 4.37 -9.99 -8.06
C ALA A 49 3.13 -9.10 -8.30
N GLY A 50 1.95 -9.67 -8.25
CA GLY A 50 0.71 -8.92 -8.40
C GLY A 50 0.48 -8.01 -7.19
N THR A 51 0.32 -6.71 -7.42
CA THR A 51 -0.03 -5.74 -6.37
C THR A 51 -1.06 -4.77 -6.94
N GLY A 52 -2.17 -4.60 -6.24
CA GLY A 52 -3.23 -3.67 -6.61
C GLY A 52 -3.59 -2.74 -5.47
N ILE A 53 -3.60 -1.43 -5.73
CA ILE A 53 -4.14 -0.45 -4.80
C ILE A 53 -5.66 -0.59 -4.83
N LEU A 54 -6.28 -0.87 -3.68
CA LEU A 54 -7.73 -0.94 -3.53
C LEU A 54 -8.31 0.47 -3.31
N GLU A 55 -7.76 1.17 -2.33
CA GLU A 55 -8.17 2.54 -2.01
C GLU A 55 -6.93 3.40 -1.75
N LYS A 56 -6.98 4.66 -2.21
CA LYS A 56 -5.92 5.64 -1.95
C LYS A 56 -6.56 6.94 -1.48
N HIS A 57 -6.15 7.39 -0.32
CA HIS A 57 -6.52 8.66 0.29
C HIS A 57 -5.29 9.57 0.41
N LEU A 58 -5.50 10.82 0.85
CA LEU A 58 -4.39 11.77 1.02
C LEU A 58 -3.35 11.29 2.04
N ASP A 59 -3.79 10.57 3.05
CA ASP A 59 -3.01 10.17 4.23
C ASP A 59 -2.93 8.66 4.45
N SER A 60 -3.49 7.84 3.57
CA SER A 60 -3.49 6.39 3.73
C SER A 60 -3.72 5.67 2.40
N ALA A 61 -3.36 4.41 2.36
CA ALA A 61 -3.70 3.54 1.24
C ALA A 61 -3.94 2.11 1.73
N THR A 62 -4.85 1.42 1.06
CA THR A 62 -5.05 -0.01 1.22
C THR A 62 -4.65 -0.73 -0.07
N ILE A 63 -3.92 -1.81 0.09
CA ILE A 63 -3.30 -2.54 -1.01
C ILE A 63 -3.61 -4.02 -0.84
N LEU A 64 -3.98 -4.68 -1.92
CA LEU A 64 -3.99 -6.13 -2.00
C LEU A 64 -2.73 -6.59 -2.73
N ALA A 65 -2.02 -7.54 -2.17
CA ALA A 65 -0.80 -8.08 -2.76
C ALA A 65 -0.87 -9.60 -2.86
N PHE A 66 -0.45 -10.10 -4.01
CA PHE A 66 -0.20 -11.50 -4.29
C PHE A 66 1.27 -11.72 -4.62
N ARG A 67 1.89 -12.74 -4.04
CA ARG A 67 3.28 -13.12 -4.34
C ARG A 67 3.38 -14.61 -4.63
N ASP A 68 4.19 -14.95 -5.62
CA ASP A 68 4.63 -16.29 -5.98
C ASP A 68 6.17 -16.43 -5.94
N ARG A 69 6.84 -15.37 -5.46
CA ARG A 69 8.30 -15.26 -5.34
C ARG A 69 8.65 -14.27 -4.24
N ASP A 70 9.93 -14.26 -3.85
CA ASP A 70 10.46 -13.34 -2.85
C ASP A 70 10.22 -11.87 -3.21
N GLY A 71 9.92 -11.07 -2.20
CA GLY A 71 9.92 -9.62 -2.31
C GLY A 71 11.34 -9.06 -2.29
N LYS A 72 11.53 -7.87 -2.84
CA LYS A 72 12.73 -7.07 -2.60
C LYS A 72 12.75 -6.61 -1.14
N ALA A 73 13.94 -6.31 -0.61
CA ALA A 73 14.05 -5.58 0.63
C ALA A 73 13.52 -4.17 0.45
N GLU A 74 12.71 -3.71 1.41
CA GLU A 74 12.01 -2.43 1.37
C GLU A 74 12.23 -1.64 2.66
N LEU A 75 12.28 -0.31 2.53
CA LEU A 75 12.20 0.61 3.66
C LEU A 75 11.41 1.83 3.24
N HIS A 76 10.38 2.15 4.02
CA HIS A 76 9.54 3.34 3.88
C HIS A 76 9.84 4.29 5.04
N GLN A 77 10.40 5.47 4.77
CA GLN A 77 10.70 6.44 5.82
C GLN A 77 9.46 7.17 6.34
N GLN A 78 8.44 7.29 5.49
CA GLN A 78 7.26 8.11 5.78
C GLN A 78 6.01 7.30 6.08
N PHE A 79 6.07 5.96 5.95
CA PHE A 79 4.92 5.08 6.14
C PHE A 79 5.28 3.88 6.98
N GLY A 80 4.38 3.50 7.89
CA GLY A 80 4.33 2.17 8.47
C GLY A 80 3.38 1.28 7.66
N ASP A 81 3.56 -0.02 7.74
CA ASP A 81 2.73 -1.02 7.09
C ASP A 81 2.03 -1.90 8.14
N VAL A 82 0.74 -2.16 7.95
CA VAL A 82 0.03 -3.23 8.63
C VAL A 82 -0.33 -4.29 7.60
N PHE A 83 0.22 -5.48 7.76
CA PHE A 83 -0.13 -6.65 6.95
C PHE A 83 -1.21 -7.47 7.64
N VAL A 84 -2.21 -7.89 6.88
CA VAL A 84 -3.19 -8.91 7.27
C VAL A 84 -3.05 -10.06 6.29
N VAL A 85 -2.64 -11.23 6.77
CA VAL A 85 -2.42 -12.40 5.92
C VAL A 85 -3.76 -13.05 5.58
N LEU A 86 -4.07 -13.12 4.29
CA LEU A 86 -5.33 -13.68 3.79
C LEU A 86 -5.17 -15.15 3.38
N GLN A 87 -4.00 -15.54 2.85
CA GLN A 87 -3.77 -16.91 2.39
C GLN A 87 -2.27 -17.20 2.24
N GLY A 88 -1.86 -18.42 2.56
CA GLY A 88 -0.50 -18.90 2.38
C GLY A 88 0.44 -18.57 3.53
N THR A 89 1.74 -18.74 3.29
CA THR A 89 2.79 -18.52 4.29
C THR A 89 3.96 -17.77 3.69
N ALA A 90 4.61 -16.94 4.49
CA ALA A 90 5.86 -16.27 4.13
C ALA A 90 6.74 -16.08 5.37
N THR A 91 8.03 -15.85 5.17
CA THR A 91 8.92 -15.38 6.22
C THR A 91 9.06 -13.86 6.08
N LEU A 92 8.60 -13.12 7.08
CA LEU A 92 8.88 -11.70 7.22
C LEU A 92 10.25 -11.53 7.88
N VAL A 93 11.15 -10.83 7.21
CA VAL A 93 12.46 -10.40 7.75
C VAL A 93 12.36 -8.91 8.07
N THR A 94 12.71 -8.49 9.29
CA THR A 94 12.63 -7.08 9.70
C THR A 94 13.92 -6.63 10.37
N GLY A 95 14.23 -5.33 10.28
CA GLY A 95 15.49 -4.75 10.79
C GLY A 95 16.69 -5.16 9.96
N GLY A 96 17.87 -5.12 10.56
CA GLY A 96 19.11 -5.40 9.85
C GLY A 96 19.48 -4.35 8.81
N THR A 97 20.23 -4.75 7.79
CA THR A 97 20.77 -3.86 6.75
C THR A 97 20.30 -4.30 5.37
N ILE A 98 19.86 -3.36 4.54
CA ILE A 98 19.48 -3.64 3.15
C ILE A 98 20.77 -3.79 2.32
N ALA A 99 20.88 -4.91 1.63
CA ALA A 99 21.96 -5.16 0.66
C ALA A 99 21.68 -4.44 -0.66
N SER A 100 22.69 -3.78 -1.21
CA SER A 100 22.58 -3.00 -2.46
C SER A 100 21.41 -2.01 -2.48
N PRO A 101 21.33 -1.08 -1.51
CA PRO A 101 20.20 -0.17 -1.39
C PRO A 101 20.18 0.84 -2.53
N THR A 102 18.99 1.11 -3.04
CA THR A 102 18.71 2.15 -4.04
C THR A 102 17.50 2.97 -3.62
N THR A 103 17.61 4.28 -3.62
CA THR A 103 16.48 5.18 -3.42
C THR A 103 15.64 5.23 -4.70
N THR A 104 14.39 4.78 -4.61
CA THR A 104 13.47 4.73 -5.75
C THR A 104 12.53 5.94 -5.81
N ALA A 105 12.28 6.58 -4.66
CA ALA A 105 11.54 7.84 -4.50
C ALA A 105 11.95 8.47 -3.17
N PRO A 106 11.59 9.74 -2.88
CA PRO A 106 11.86 10.36 -1.58
C PRO A 106 11.29 9.53 -0.42
N GLY A 107 12.17 9.03 0.44
CA GLY A 107 11.80 8.18 1.58
C GLY A 107 11.54 6.71 1.24
N GLU A 108 11.74 6.28 0.00
CA GLU A 108 11.53 4.90 -0.47
C GLU A 108 12.86 4.26 -0.87
N ILE A 109 13.26 3.22 -0.16
CA ILE A 109 14.50 2.47 -0.43
C ILE A 109 14.14 1.03 -0.76
N ARG A 110 14.80 0.49 -1.78
CA ARG A 110 14.70 -0.90 -2.22
C ARG A 110 16.09 -1.52 -2.27
N GLY A 111 16.18 -2.82 -2.06
CA GLY A 111 17.43 -3.56 -2.21
C GLY A 111 17.23 -5.03 -2.51
N ALA A 112 18.34 -5.75 -2.62
CA ALA A 112 18.31 -7.16 -3.00
C ALA A 112 17.79 -8.04 -1.86
N SER A 113 18.30 -7.82 -0.64
CA SER A 113 17.97 -8.62 0.54
C SER A 113 18.19 -7.85 1.83
N ILE A 114 17.76 -8.42 2.95
CA ILE A 114 18.12 -7.95 4.29
C ILE A 114 19.15 -8.89 4.91
N GLU A 115 20.24 -8.31 5.39
CA GLU A 115 21.28 -8.98 6.16
C GLU A 115 21.05 -8.75 7.65
N GLN A 116 21.25 -9.79 8.48
CA GLN A 116 21.14 -9.75 9.93
C GLN A 116 19.77 -9.29 10.47
N GLY A 117 18.71 -9.46 9.69
CA GLY A 117 17.34 -9.18 10.13
C GLY A 117 16.73 -10.28 11.00
N ILE A 118 15.72 -9.92 11.77
CA ILE A 118 14.93 -10.84 12.57
C ILE A 118 13.90 -11.52 11.65
N ARG A 119 13.80 -12.85 11.70
CA ARG A 119 12.92 -13.65 10.85
C ARG A 119 11.71 -14.14 11.64
N LYS A 120 10.52 -13.94 11.10
CA LYS A 120 9.26 -14.43 11.66
C LYS A 120 8.42 -15.07 10.56
N LYS A 121 7.99 -16.32 10.77
CA LYS A 121 7.02 -16.97 9.87
C LYS A 121 5.67 -16.31 10.07
N LEU A 122 5.01 -15.98 8.97
CA LEU A 122 3.63 -15.52 8.89
C LEU A 122 2.78 -16.58 8.22
N GLN A 123 1.54 -16.71 8.68
CA GLN A 123 0.53 -17.61 8.14
C GLN A 123 -0.83 -16.93 8.08
N GLU A 124 -1.79 -17.57 7.44
CA GLU A 124 -3.17 -17.07 7.32
C GLU A 124 -3.73 -16.64 8.69
N GLY A 125 -4.36 -15.46 8.73
CA GLY A 125 -4.90 -14.84 9.93
C GLY A 125 -3.90 -13.99 10.73
N ASP A 126 -2.59 -14.11 10.46
CA ASP A 126 -1.60 -13.27 11.15
C ASP A 126 -1.71 -11.80 10.76
N ILE A 127 -1.44 -10.93 11.73
CA ILE A 127 -1.30 -9.49 11.55
C ILE A 127 0.12 -9.09 11.92
N ALA A 128 0.81 -8.36 11.04
CA ALA A 128 2.13 -7.81 11.31
C ALA A 128 2.11 -6.30 11.14
N HIS A 129 2.65 -5.57 12.11
CA HIS A 129 2.87 -4.13 12.04
C HIS A 129 4.36 -3.85 11.87
N ILE A 130 4.71 -3.09 10.85
CA ILE A 130 6.07 -2.67 10.52
C ILE A 130 6.09 -1.15 10.62
N SER A 131 6.86 -0.62 11.56
CA SER A 131 6.97 0.83 11.73
C SER A 131 7.73 1.47 10.59
N ALA A 132 7.44 2.74 10.32
CA ALA A 132 8.21 3.52 9.36
C ALA A 132 9.71 3.51 9.72
N GLY A 133 10.57 3.50 8.70
CA GLY A 133 12.03 3.43 8.86
C GLY A 133 12.57 2.02 9.18
N VAL A 134 11.73 1.01 9.32
CA VAL A 134 12.17 -0.37 9.56
C VAL A 134 12.33 -1.12 8.23
N PRO A 135 13.56 -1.56 7.88
CA PRO A 135 13.78 -2.43 6.74
C PRO A 135 12.96 -3.71 6.87
N HIS A 136 12.33 -4.16 5.78
CA HIS A 136 11.57 -5.39 5.78
C HIS A 136 11.57 -6.09 4.43
N GLN A 137 11.39 -7.41 4.45
CA GLN A 137 11.35 -8.26 3.26
C GLN A 137 10.46 -9.47 3.50
N LEU A 138 9.66 -9.85 2.51
CA LEU A 138 8.93 -11.11 2.50
C LEU A 138 9.69 -12.14 1.66
N ILE A 139 9.92 -13.31 2.24
CA ILE A 139 10.59 -14.45 1.62
C ILE A 139 9.60 -15.62 1.62
N LEU A 140 9.42 -16.26 0.47
CA LEU A 140 8.52 -17.39 0.30
C LEU A 140 9.28 -18.71 0.33
N ASP A 141 8.59 -19.78 0.77
CA ASP A 141 9.09 -21.11 0.55
C ASP A 141 9.01 -21.46 -0.96
N ALA A 142 9.87 -22.34 -1.43
CA ALA A 142 9.92 -22.72 -2.84
C ALA A 142 8.57 -23.23 -3.34
N GLY A 143 8.04 -22.63 -4.39
CA GLY A 143 6.72 -22.93 -4.95
C GLY A 143 5.53 -22.45 -4.12
N GLY A 144 5.78 -21.75 -3.02
CA GLY A 144 4.74 -21.15 -2.19
C GLY A 144 4.09 -19.93 -2.81
N THR A 145 2.90 -19.58 -2.31
CA THR A 145 2.20 -18.34 -2.64
C THR A 145 1.79 -17.63 -1.36
N PHE A 146 1.65 -16.32 -1.43
CA PHE A 146 1.30 -15.50 -0.29
C PHE A 146 0.40 -14.34 -0.72
N THR A 147 -0.79 -14.28 -0.12
CA THR A 147 -1.78 -13.21 -0.35
C THR A 147 -1.99 -12.46 0.93
N TYR A 148 -1.86 -11.15 0.89
CA TYR A 148 -2.01 -10.30 2.06
C TYR A 148 -2.58 -8.93 1.70
N PHE A 149 -3.30 -8.37 2.65
CA PHE A 149 -3.81 -7.01 2.60
C PHE A 149 -2.86 -6.10 3.38
N VAL A 150 -2.62 -4.90 2.85
CA VAL A 150 -1.73 -3.91 3.46
C VAL A 150 -2.49 -2.62 3.73
N VAL A 151 -2.33 -2.08 4.93
CA VAL A 151 -2.72 -0.71 5.25
C VAL A 151 -1.44 0.11 5.41
N LYS A 152 -1.26 1.12 4.57
CA LYS A 152 -0.18 2.09 4.70
C LYS A 152 -0.62 3.23 5.61
N ILE A 153 0.15 3.45 6.68
CA ILE A 153 -0.10 4.46 7.71
C ILE A 153 1.01 5.49 7.65
N PRO A 154 0.73 6.75 7.27
CA PRO A 154 1.76 7.78 7.22
C PRO A 154 2.23 8.17 8.63
N LEU A 155 3.49 8.56 8.76
CA LEU A 155 3.96 9.33 9.91
C LEU A 155 3.32 10.73 9.87
N LYS A 156 2.89 11.17 11.04
CA LYS A 156 2.44 12.56 11.23
C LYS A 156 3.63 13.47 11.46
#